data_ccb70e232fc78be3b15c178a66685d08
#
_entry.id   ccb70e232fc78be3b15c178a66685d08
#
_cell.length_a   1.000
_cell.length_b   1.000
_cell.length_c   1.000
_cell.angle_alpha   90.00
_cell.angle_beta   90.00
_cell.angle_gamma   90.00
#
_symmetry.space_group_name_H-M   'P 1'
#
loop_
_entity.id
_entity.type
_entity.pdbx_description
1 polymer ?
#
loop_
_entity_poly.entity_id
_entity_poly.type
_entity_poly.pdbx_seq_one_letter_code
_entity_poly.pdbx_strand_id
1 'polypeptide(L)'
;MPIWKLIPIDKTSDHWRASTHQGEVIIRASSEKEARKKAAQEFEKFIDRIRGEPTLWGSPWDQSNLVSCQRLEDSHYEEKGPVAILNTNV
;
A
#
# COMPACT_ATOMS: atom_id res chain seq x y z
N MET A 1 -2.09 -10.51 -14.22
CA MET A 1 -1.63 -10.19 -12.85
C MET A 1 -2.72 -10.44 -11.83
N PRO A 2 -2.41 -11.09 -10.71
CA PRO A 2 -3.42 -11.27 -9.67
C PRO A 2 -3.85 -9.95 -9.04
N ILE A 3 -4.95 -10.00 -8.32
CA ILE A 3 -5.50 -8.86 -7.60
C ILE A 3 -5.22 -9.05 -6.12
N TRP A 4 -4.75 -8.02 -5.47
CA TRP A 4 -4.37 -8.06 -4.06
C TRP A 4 -5.18 -7.06 -3.25
N LYS A 5 -5.56 -7.46 -2.03
CA LYS A 5 -6.24 -6.57 -1.09
C LYS A 5 -5.31 -6.31 0.09
N LEU A 6 -4.95 -5.06 0.29
CA LEU A 6 -4.11 -4.61 1.39
C LEU A 6 -4.99 -3.94 2.45
N ILE A 7 -4.89 -4.42 3.69
CA ILE A 7 -5.73 -3.95 4.79
C ILE A 7 -4.83 -3.46 5.94
N PRO A 8 -4.95 -2.20 6.36
CA PRO A 8 -4.23 -1.71 7.53
C PRO A 8 -4.64 -2.48 8.79
N ILE A 9 -3.65 -2.89 9.57
CA ILE A 9 -3.89 -3.67 10.80
C ILE A 9 -3.86 -2.77 12.02
N ASP A 10 -2.82 -1.94 12.15
CA ASP A 10 -2.64 -1.06 13.30
C ASP A 10 -2.45 0.37 12.85
N LYS A 11 -3.54 1.14 12.85
CA LYS A 11 -3.53 2.53 12.40
C LYS A 11 -2.96 3.49 13.46
N THR A 12 -2.68 3.00 14.66
CA THR A 12 -2.12 3.83 15.72
C THR A 12 -0.60 3.93 15.64
N SER A 13 0.03 3.11 14.81
CA SER A 13 1.48 3.15 14.62
C SER A 13 1.93 4.46 13.99
N ASP A 14 3.08 4.96 14.43
CA ASP A 14 3.68 6.18 13.88
C ASP A 14 4.08 6.04 12.41
N HIS A 15 4.24 4.82 11.92
CA HIS A 15 4.54 4.58 10.50
C HIS A 15 3.46 5.16 9.58
N TRP A 16 2.21 5.25 10.05
CA TRP A 16 1.12 5.78 9.24
C TRP A 16 1.24 7.27 8.96
N ARG A 17 2.11 7.97 9.67
CA ARG A 17 2.42 9.37 9.39
C ARG A 17 3.11 9.54 8.04
N ALA A 18 3.74 8.48 7.54
CA ALA A 18 4.42 8.47 6.25
C ALA A 18 3.48 8.11 5.09
N SER A 19 2.18 7.95 5.34
CA SER A 19 1.20 7.58 4.31
C SER A 19 0.09 8.61 4.21
N THR A 20 -0.31 8.93 2.97
CA THR A 20 -1.44 9.83 2.71
C THR A 20 -2.78 9.11 2.78
N HIS A 21 -2.77 7.76 2.76
CA HIS A 21 -3.97 6.94 2.80
C HIS A 21 -3.83 5.90 3.92
N GLN A 22 -4.89 5.69 4.68
CA GLN A 22 -4.89 4.80 5.83
C GLN A 22 -6.08 3.83 5.81
N GLY A 23 -6.54 3.44 4.63
CA GLY A 23 -7.65 2.52 4.45
C GLY A 23 -7.29 1.35 3.56
N GLU A 24 -8.27 0.50 3.25
CA GLU A 24 -8.07 -0.64 2.36
C GLU A 24 -7.70 -0.19 0.95
N VAL A 25 -6.87 -1.00 0.27
CA VAL A 25 -6.46 -0.75 -1.11
C VAL A 25 -6.56 -2.04 -1.91
N ILE A 26 -7.11 -1.96 -3.12
CA ILE A 26 -7.12 -3.07 -4.07
C ILE A 26 -6.12 -2.75 -5.18
N ILE A 27 -5.17 -3.65 -5.41
CA ILE A 27 -4.07 -3.44 -6.36
C ILE A 27 -3.93 -4.62 -7.29
N ARG A 28 -3.74 -4.33 -8.58
CA ARG A 28 -3.34 -5.32 -9.57
C ARG A 28 -1.81 -5.33 -9.65
N ALA A 29 -1.20 -6.48 -9.34
CA ALA A 29 0.25 -6.62 -9.32
C ALA A 29 0.65 -8.08 -9.53
N SER A 30 1.87 -8.32 -9.99
CA SER A 30 2.37 -9.67 -10.24
C SER A 30 2.67 -10.47 -8.97
N SER A 31 2.91 -9.79 -7.86
CA SER A 31 3.23 -10.42 -6.58
C SER A 31 2.82 -9.54 -5.41
N GLU A 32 2.80 -10.13 -4.22
CA GLU A 32 2.55 -9.37 -2.99
C GLU A 32 3.58 -8.26 -2.81
N LYS A 33 4.85 -8.54 -3.07
CA LYS A 33 5.92 -7.56 -2.94
C LYS A 33 5.68 -6.36 -3.84
N GLU A 34 5.28 -6.61 -5.09
CA GLU A 34 4.99 -5.55 -6.06
C GLU A 34 3.76 -4.75 -5.64
N ALA A 35 2.72 -5.41 -5.12
CA ALA A 35 1.52 -4.73 -4.63
C ALA A 35 1.86 -3.80 -3.47
N ARG A 36 2.64 -4.26 -2.51
CA ARG A 36 3.08 -3.44 -1.37
C ARG A 36 3.92 -2.26 -1.82
N LYS A 37 4.82 -2.49 -2.76
CA LYS A 37 5.67 -1.43 -3.31
C LYS A 37 4.85 -0.36 -4.01
N LYS A 38 3.85 -0.78 -4.78
CA LYS A 38 2.96 0.17 -5.49
C LYS A 38 2.20 1.05 -4.49
N ALA A 39 1.64 0.45 -3.44
CA ALA A 39 0.95 1.21 -2.40
C ALA A 39 1.90 2.18 -1.71
N ALA A 40 3.10 1.74 -1.37
CA ALA A 40 4.10 2.59 -0.73
C ALA A 40 4.42 3.81 -1.59
N GLN A 41 4.61 3.60 -2.89
CA GLN A 41 4.94 4.70 -3.82
C GLN A 41 3.79 5.69 -3.97
N GLU A 42 2.56 5.21 -4.03
CA GLU A 42 1.39 6.08 -4.25
C GLU A 42 1.01 6.90 -3.02
N PHE A 43 1.21 6.35 -1.83
CA PHE A 43 0.75 6.98 -0.61
C PHE A 43 1.87 7.57 0.25
N GLU A 44 3.08 7.60 -0.28
CA GLU A 44 4.23 8.16 0.43
C GLU A 44 4.07 9.67 0.64
N LYS A 45 4.36 10.11 1.86
CA LYS A 45 4.42 11.54 2.17
C LYS A 45 5.87 12.00 2.07
N PHE A 46 6.06 13.18 1.50
CA PHE A 46 7.38 13.77 1.31
C PHE A 46 7.72 14.84 2.33
N ILE A 47 7.21 14.70 3.55
CA ILE A 47 7.39 15.68 4.62
C ILE A 47 8.87 15.95 4.89
N ASP A 48 9.67 14.92 4.86
CA ASP A 48 11.09 15.01 5.23
C ASP A 48 11.95 15.69 4.16
N ARG A 49 11.44 15.84 2.96
CA ARG A 49 12.17 16.53 1.89
C ARG A 49 12.38 18.00 2.20
N ILE A 50 11.48 18.61 2.95
CA ILE A 50 11.58 20.00 3.32
C ILE A 50 12.79 20.24 4.22
N ARG A 51 13.14 19.23 5.04
CA ARG A 51 14.26 19.29 5.97
C ARG A 51 15.50 18.60 5.45
N GLY A 52 15.40 17.90 4.30
CA GLY A 52 16.50 17.12 3.79
C GLY A 52 16.83 15.88 4.61
N GLU A 53 15.94 15.46 5.50
CA GLU A 53 16.14 14.30 6.36
C GLU A 53 15.34 13.11 5.84
N PRO A 54 15.90 11.89 5.90
CA PRO A 54 15.15 10.70 5.56
C PRO A 54 14.07 10.44 6.61
N THR A 55 12.95 9.84 6.17
CA THR A 55 11.91 9.47 7.11
C THR A 55 12.42 8.38 8.05
N LEU A 56 12.13 8.53 9.35
CA LEU A 56 12.57 7.58 10.36
C LEU A 56 11.74 6.30 10.40
N TRP A 57 10.52 6.35 9.88
CA TRP A 57 9.58 5.24 10.04
C TRP A 57 9.38 4.38 8.79
N GLY A 58 9.77 4.84 7.63
CA GLY A 58 9.51 4.11 6.41
C GLY A 58 8.00 3.98 6.12
N SER A 59 7.66 3.46 4.95
CA SER A 59 6.26 3.29 4.57
C SER A 59 5.62 2.11 5.31
N PRO A 60 4.40 2.27 5.86
CA PRO A 60 3.70 1.15 6.48
C PRO A 60 3.30 0.07 5.48
N TRP A 61 3.13 0.43 4.21
CA TRP A 61 2.66 -0.50 3.18
C TRP A 61 3.64 -1.64 2.89
N ASP A 62 4.92 -1.46 3.18
CA ASP A 62 5.95 -2.50 3.02
C ASP A 62 6.09 -3.42 4.23
N GLN A 63 5.35 -3.15 5.30
CA GLN A 63 5.52 -3.87 6.57
C GLN A 63 4.36 -4.82 6.83
N SER A 64 4.66 -6.12 6.91
CA SER A 64 3.65 -7.15 7.10
C SER A 64 2.95 -7.10 8.46
N ASN A 65 3.57 -6.48 9.46
CA ASN A 65 2.96 -6.30 10.76
C ASN A 65 1.99 -5.12 10.82
N LEU A 66 2.00 -4.24 9.82
CA LEU A 66 1.14 -3.06 9.76
C LEU A 66 0.06 -3.16 8.69
N VAL A 67 0.27 -3.99 7.66
CA VAL A 67 -0.67 -4.15 6.56
C VAL A 67 -0.74 -5.63 6.18
N SER A 68 -1.94 -6.20 6.21
CA SER A 68 -2.14 -7.54 5.68
C SER A 68 -2.34 -7.46 4.16
N CYS A 69 -1.90 -8.51 3.46
CA CYS A 69 -2.04 -8.59 2.02
C CYS A 69 -2.66 -9.94 1.66
N GLN A 70 -3.80 -9.92 0.97
CA GLN A 70 -4.51 -11.12 0.56
C GLN A 70 -4.71 -11.12 -0.94
N ARG A 71 -4.49 -12.27 -1.58
CA ARG A 71 -4.80 -12.44 -2.98
C ARG A 71 -6.31 -12.66 -3.11
N LEU A 72 -6.95 -11.90 -4.00
CA LEU A 72 -8.36 -12.05 -4.30
C LEU A 72 -8.52 -12.96 -5.51
N GLU A 73 -9.15 -14.13 -5.32
CA GLU A 73 -9.31 -15.11 -6.40
C GLU A 73 -10.57 -14.90 -7.22
N ASP A 74 -11.67 -14.56 -6.58
CA ASP A 74 -12.97 -14.38 -7.23
C ASP A 74 -13.39 -12.91 -7.31
N SER A 75 -12.44 -12.04 -7.63
CA SER A 75 -12.72 -10.62 -7.70
C SER A 75 -13.30 -10.25 -9.06
N HIS A 76 -14.13 -9.21 -9.09
CA HIS A 76 -14.68 -8.68 -10.33
C HIS A 76 -13.69 -7.76 -11.06
N TYR A 77 -12.52 -7.53 -10.49
CA TYR A 77 -11.51 -6.67 -11.11
C TYR A 77 -10.79 -7.38 -12.24
N GLU A 78 -10.47 -6.63 -13.29
CA GLU A 78 -9.76 -7.15 -14.45
C GLU A 78 -8.31 -7.46 -14.08
N GLU A 79 -7.87 -8.71 -14.31
CA GLU A 79 -6.49 -9.12 -14.04
C GLU A 79 -5.52 -8.73 -15.16
N LYS A 80 -6.02 -8.36 -16.32
CA LYS A 80 -5.18 -7.93 -17.43
C LYS A 80 -4.87 -6.44 -17.30
N GLY A 81 -3.64 -6.09 -17.64
CA GLY A 81 -3.20 -4.71 -17.63
C GLY A 81 -2.00 -4.46 -16.73
N PRO A 82 -1.52 -3.22 -16.65
CA PRO A 82 -0.34 -2.87 -15.86
C PRO A 82 -0.62 -2.90 -14.36
N VAL A 83 0.45 -2.84 -13.57
CA VAL A 83 0.34 -2.63 -12.13
C VAL A 83 -0.43 -1.33 -11.88
N ALA A 84 -1.48 -1.41 -11.08
CA ALA A 84 -2.33 -0.24 -10.84
C ALA A 84 -3.13 -0.40 -9.55
N ILE A 85 -3.42 0.73 -8.90
CA ILE A 85 -4.36 0.78 -7.80
C ILE A 85 -5.75 0.82 -8.41
N LEU A 86 -6.58 -0.16 -8.07
CA LEU A 86 -7.91 -0.32 -8.66
C LEU A 86 -9.02 0.29 -7.80
N ASN A 87 -8.83 0.33 -6.49
CA ASN A 87 -9.81 0.89 -5.58
C ASN A 87 -9.15 1.25 -4.25
N THR A 88 -9.68 2.27 -3.59
CA THR A 88 -9.25 2.68 -2.25
C THR A 88 -10.48 2.91 -1.38
N ASN A 89 -10.46 2.34 -0.18
CA ASN A 89 -11.53 2.52 0.80
C ASN A 89 -10.96 3.09 2.09
N VAL A 90 -11.69 4.00 2.67
CA VAL A 90 -11.29 4.60 3.95
C VAL A 90 -11.90 3.85 5.11
#